data_6e1231d9817c88ffad408a88a4e60426
#
_entry.id   6e1231d9817c88ffad408a88a4e60426
#
_cell.length_a   1.000
_cell.length_b   1.000
_cell.length_c   1.000
_cell.angle_alpha   90.00
_cell.angle_beta   90.00
_cell.angle_gamma   90.00
#
_symmetry.space_group_name_H-M   'P 1'
#
loop_
_entity.id
_entity.type
_entity.pdbx_description
1 polymer ?
#
loop_
_entity_poly.entity_id
_entity_poly.type
_entity_poly.pdbx_seq_one_letter_code
_entity_poly.pdbx_strand_id
1 'polypeptide(L)'
;MTISFPQEGIGTAAEGIALLKGAKNPALGKKLIDWATSPAMQGLFAKYKINFVPAHPDVALEPSLAAVLKGAKIFPIDADYAGANRKRIVDRWIAEVLNP
;
A
#
# COMPACT_ATOMS: atom_id res chain seq x y z
N MET A 1 21.02 9.71 -0.79
CA MET A 1 20.02 9.27 -1.79
C MET A 1 18.98 10.36 -1.89
N THR A 2 18.66 10.84 -3.08
CA THR A 2 17.61 11.86 -3.30
C THR A 2 16.39 11.17 -3.87
N ILE A 3 15.23 11.46 -3.30
CA ILE A 3 13.93 10.96 -3.80
C ILE A 3 13.22 12.13 -4.46
N SER A 4 12.81 11.97 -5.70
CA SER A 4 12.00 12.93 -6.45
C SER A 4 10.67 12.29 -6.85
N PHE A 5 9.63 13.09 -6.84
CA PHE A 5 8.30 12.65 -7.28
C PHE A 5 7.94 13.27 -8.62
N PRO A 6 7.29 12.54 -9.52
CA PRO A 6 6.75 13.11 -10.75
C PRO A 6 5.73 14.23 -10.44
N GLN A 7 5.69 15.23 -11.29
CA GLN A 7 4.72 16.34 -11.13
C GLN A 7 3.27 15.87 -11.30
N GLU A 8 3.07 14.84 -12.08
CA GLU A 8 1.78 14.17 -12.30
C GLU A 8 1.25 13.53 -11.02
N GLY A 9 2.17 13.07 -10.17
CA GLY A 9 1.87 12.38 -8.91
C GLY A 9 2.34 10.93 -8.88
N ILE A 10 2.09 10.28 -7.76
CA ILE A 10 2.42 8.88 -7.52
C ILE A 10 1.14 8.08 -7.28
N GLY A 11 1.07 6.90 -7.85
CA GLY A 11 0.01 5.94 -7.56
C GLY A 11 0.21 5.28 -6.20
N THR A 12 -0.88 4.99 -5.51
CA THR A 12 -0.86 4.23 -4.26
C THR A 12 -1.75 3.00 -4.39
N ALA A 13 -1.31 1.89 -3.80
CA ALA A 13 -2.13 0.70 -3.64
C ALA A 13 -2.44 0.51 -2.15
N ALA A 14 -3.69 0.21 -1.84
CA ALA A 14 -4.08 -0.21 -0.50
C ALA A 14 -3.88 -1.73 -0.38
N GLU A 15 -3.20 -2.15 0.67
CA GLU A 15 -3.13 -3.56 1.04
C GLU A 15 -4.32 -3.92 1.92
N GLY A 16 -4.79 -5.15 1.80
CA GLY A 16 -5.96 -5.61 2.53
C GLY A 16 -5.73 -6.97 3.19
N ILE A 17 -6.48 -7.20 4.25
CA ILE A 17 -6.60 -8.50 4.90
C ILE A 17 -8.06 -8.94 4.87
N ALA A 18 -8.31 -10.20 4.52
CA ALA A 18 -9.67 -10.73 4.41
C ALA A 18 -9.80 -12.12 5.00
N LEU A 19 -10.98 -12.41 5.54
CA LEU A 19 -11.34 -13.75 6.00
C LEU A 19 -11.88 -14.57 4.82
N LEU A 20 -11.25 -15.69 4.55
CA LEU A 20 -11.70 -16.58 3.48
C LEU A 20 -12.99 -17.31 3.89
N LYS A 21 -13.88 -17.49 2.91
CA LYS A 21 -15.07 -18.36 3.07
C LYS A 21 -14.60 -19.79 3.37
N GLY A 22 -15.14 -20.40 4.41
CA GLY A 22 -14.75 -21.75 4.83
C GLY A 22 -13.49 -21.85 5.68
N ALA A 23 -12.99 -20.71 6.21
CA ALA A 23 -11.89 -20.72 7.17
C ALA A 23 -12.18 -21.65 8.35
N LYS A 24 -11.21 -22.48 8.75
CA LYS A 24 -11.37 -23.46 9.84
C LYS A 24 -11.72 -22.83 11.18
N ASN A 25 -11.21 -21.63 11.44
CA ASN A 25 -11.49 -20.89 12.67
C ASN A 25 -11.84 -19.42 12.35
N PRO A 26 -13.09 -19.14 11.95
CA PRO A 26 -13.49 -17.81 11.56
C PRO A 26 -13.46 -16.79 12.72
N ALA A 27 -13.69 -17.25 13.96
CA ALA A 27 -13.64 -16.38 15.13
C ALA A 27 -12.22 -15.86 15.39
N LEU A 28 -11.22 -16.74 15.29
CA LEU A 28 -9.81 -16.35 15.42
C LEU A 28 -9.37 -15.47 14.23
N GLY A 29 -9.83 -15.78 13.02
CA GLY A 29 -9.55 -14.99 11.84
C GLY A 29 -10.05 -13.56 11.97
N LYS A 30 -11.27 -13.35 12.49
CA LYS A 30 -11.79 -12.00 12.78
C LYS A 30 -10.93 -11.27 13.80
N LYS A 31 -10.55 -11.93 14.91
CA LYS A 31 -9.65 -11.32 15.92
C LYS A 31 -8.30 -10.92 15.33
N LEU A 32 -7.76 -11.72 14.40
CA LEU A 32 -6.52 -11.37 13.69
C LEU A 32 -6.70 -10.11 12.82
N ILE A 33 -7.82 -9.99 12.11
CA ILE A 33 -8.14 -8.80 11.31
C ILE A 33 -8.25 -7.57 12.22
N ASP A 34 -9.02 -7.66 13.31
CA ASP A 34 -9.19 -6.58 14.28
C ASP A 34 -7.85 -6.14 14.88
N TRP A 35 -6.98 -7.09 15.19
CA TRP A 35 -5.63 -6.80 15.66
C TRP A 35 -4.76 -6.14 14.58
N ALA A 36 -4.75 -6.68 13.36
CA ALA A 36 -3.93 -6.17 12.25
C ALA A 36 -4.31 -4.74 11.84
N THR A 37 -5.59 -4.38 11.99
CA THR A 37 -6.10 -3.04 11.69
C THR A 37 -6.06 -2.08 12.88
N SER A 38 -5.65 -2.55 14.07
CA SER A 38 -5.61 -1.73 15.28
C SER A 38 -4.47 -0.70 15.26
N PRO A 39 -4.65 0.44 15.98
CA PRO A 39 -3.58 1.43 16.15
C PRO A 39 -2.31 0.84 16.76
N ALA A 40 -2.48 -0.08 17.72
CA ALA A 40 -1.36 -0.74 18.41
C ALA A 40 -0.46 -1.54 17.45
N MET A 41 -1.07 -2.30 16.54
CA MET A 41 -0.33 -3.04 15.52
C MET A 41 0.27 -2.11 14.48
N GLN A 42 -0.50 -1.20 13.91
CA GLN A 42 -0.02 -0.30 12.87
C GLN A 42 1.04 0.68 13.37
N GLY A 43 1.02 1.04 14.64
CA GLY A 43 2.09 1.82 15.28
C GLY A 43 3.45 1.11 15.30
N LEU A 44 3.48 -0.22 15.14
CA LEU A 44 4.73 -0.97 15.02
C LEU A 44 5.47 -0.65 13.72
N PHE A 45 4.80 -0.16 12.68
CA PHE A 45 5.46 0.24 11.44
C PHE A 45 6.54 1.29 11.70
N ALA A 46 6.21 2.35 12.42
CA ALA A 46 7.17 3.37 12.82
C ALA A 46 8.27 2.80 13.72
N LYS A 47 7.90 1.99 14.72
CA LYS A 47 8.85 1.38 15.68
C LYS A 47 9.90 0.50 15.00
N TYR A 48 9.50 -0.27 14.01
CA TYR A 48 10.38 -1.20 13.29
C TYR A 48 10.88 -0.67 11.95
N LYS A 49 10.66 0.62 11.66
CA LYS A 49 11.06 1.29 10.40
C LYS A 49 10.53 0.57 9.16
N ILE A 50 9.31 0.07 9.25
CA ILE A 50 8.59 -0.50 8.12
C ILE A 50 7.97 0.66 7.36
N ASN A 51 8.34 0.81 6.07
CA ASN A 51 7.92 1.95 5.25
C ASN A 51 6.50 1.77 4.67
N PHE A 52 5.55 1.42 5.53
CA PHE A 52 4.14 1.40 5.20
C PHE A 52 3.43 2.62 5.77
N VAL A 53 2.50 3.14 5.00
CA VAL A 53 1.60 4.20 5.48
C VAL A 53 0.48 3.53 6.29
N PRO A 54 0.34 3.84 7.59
CA PRO A 54 -0.76 3.31 8.38
C PRO A 54 -2.10 3.72 7.78
N ALA A 55 -3.05 2.79 7.72
CA ALA A 55 -4.41 3.09 7.29
C ALA A 55 -5.29 3.63 8.44
N HIS A 56 -4.89 3.37 9.70
CA HIS A 56 -5.61 3.85 10.86
C HIS A 56 -5.35 5.34 11.12
N PRO A 57 -6.39 6.20 11.25
CA PRO A 57 -6.24 7.64 11.34
C PRO A 57 -5.49 8.12 12.59
N ASP A 58 -5.53 7.35 13.67
CA ASP A 58 -4.87 7.71 14.94
C ASP A 58 -3.39 7.30 14.99
N VAL A 59 -2.85 6.72 13.91
CA VAL A 59 -1.45 6.31 13.86
C VAL A 59 -0.64 7.31 13.05
N ALA A 60 0.31 7.97 13.72
CA ALA A 60 1.21 8.90 13.05
C ALA A 60 2.17 8.19 12.10
N LEU A 61 2.49 8.83 11.00
CA LEU A 61 3.57 8.40 10.12
C LEU A 61 4.92 8.48 10.84
N GLU A 62 5.80 7.55 10.49
CA GLU A 62 7.21 7.69 10.87
C GLU A 62 7.78 9.00 10.31
N PRO A 63 8.53 9.81 11.11
CA PRO A 63 8.94 11.15 10.69
C PRO A 63 9.71 11.23 9.37
N SER A 64 10.57 10.26 9.08
CA SER A 64 11.32 10.24 7.82
C SER A 64 10.42 9.96 6.62
N LEU A 65 9.44 9.05 6.78
CA LEU A 65 8.45 8.77 5.76
C LEU A 65 7.52 9.96 5.54
N ALA A 66 7.10 10.62 6.62
CA ALA A 66 6.30 11.85 6.54
C ALA A 66 7.03 12.96 5.78
N ALA A 67 8.34 13.13 6.05
CA ALA A 67 9.17 14.11 5.34
C ALA A 67 9.30 13.79 3.84
N VAL A 68 9.47 12.52 3.49
CA VAL A 68 9.55 12.06 2.09
C VAL A 68 8.23 12.29 1.36
N LEU A 69 7.10 12.00 2.01
CA LEU A 69 5.77 12.14 1.39
C LEU A 69 5.26 13.59 1.38
N LYS A 70 5.94 14.50 2.07
CA LYS A 70 5.55 15.91 2.11
C LYS A 70 5.62 16.52 0.70
N GLY A 71 4.48 16.95 0.21
CA GLY A 71 4.36 17.52 -1.14
C GLY A 71 4.17 16.50 -2.26
N ALA A 72 4.18 15.20 -1.96
CA ALA A 72 3.81 14.19 -2.94
C ALA A 72 2.32 14.31 -3.30
N LYS A 73 2.02 14.45 -4.58
CA LYS A 73 0.65 14.37 -5.09
C LYS A 73 0.30 12.89 -5.24
N ILE A 74 -0.70 12.44 -4.50
CA ILE A 74 -1.14 11.04 -4.53
C ILE A 74 -2.41 10.94 -5.36
N PHE A 75 -2.50 9.95 -6.24
CA PHE A 75 -3.74 9.61 -6.93
C PHE A 75 -4.09 8.12 -6.71
N PRO A 76 -5.38 7.81 -6.59
CA PRO A 76 -5.83 6.43 -6.45
C PRO A 76 -5.57 5.67 -7.75
N ILE A 77 -5.14 4.42 -7.63
CA ILE A 77 -5.04 3.51 -8.77
C ILE A 77 -6.44 2.95 -9.07
N ASP A 78 -6.86 3.08 -10.32
CA ASP A 78 -8.06 2.40 -10.81
C ASP A 78 -7.75 0.90 -10.97
N ALA A 79 -8.13 0.13 -9.95
CA ALA A 79 -7.85 -1.30 -9.88
C ALA A 79 -8.59 -2.10 -10.97
N ASP A 80 -9.80 -1.68 -11.33
CA ASP A 80 -10.60 -2.35 -12.36
C ASP A 80 -9.96 -2.15 -13.74
N TYR A 81 -9.58 -0.92 -14.05
CA TYR A 81 -8.85 -0.61 -15.28
C TYR A 81 -7.51 -1.35 -15.33
N ALA A 82 -6.73 -1.30 -14.24
CA ALA A 82 -5.42 -1.97 -14.16
C ALA A 82 -5.56 -3.48 -14.33
N GLY A 83 -6.57 -4.10 -13.71
CA GLY A 83 -6.87 -5.51 -13.83
C GLY A 83 -7.25 -5.91 -15.26
N ALA A 84 -8.21 -5.20 -15.87
CA ALA A 84 -8.67 -5.46 -17.23
C ALA A 84 -7.56 -5.26 -18.28
N ASN A 85 -6.62 -4.35 -18.04
CA ASN A 85 -5.53 -4.01 -18.96
C ASN A 85 -4.17 -4.60 -18.56
N ARG A 86 -4.11 -5.45 -17.53
CA ARG A 86 -2.85 -5.94 -16.95
C ARG A 86 -1.88 -6.48 -18.00
N LYS A 87 -2.35 -7.39 -18.87
CA LYS A 87 -1.49 -7.98 -19.90
C LYS A 87 -0.90 -6.91 -20.82
N ARG A 88 -1.74 -6.02 -21.35
CA ARG A 88 -1.30 -4.95 -22.26
C ARG A 88 -0.28 -4.01 -21.58
N ILE A 89 -0.52 -3.63 -20.32
CA ILE A 89 0.38 -2.75 -19.58
C ILE A 89 1.74 -3.43 -19.36
N VAL A 90 1.73 -4.70 -18.93
CA VAL A 90 2.97 -5.46 -18.68
C VAL A 90 3.75 -5.70 -19.95
N ASP A 91 3.09 -6.13 -21.03
CA ASP A 91 3.75 -6.39 -22.33
C ASP A 91 4.42 -5.11 -22.86
N ARG A 92 3.72 -3.98 -22.76
CA ARG A 92 4.25 -2.69 -23.19
C ARG A 92 5.45 -2.27 -22.33
N TRP A 93 5.39 -2.44 -21.04
CA TRP A 93 6.50 -2.12 -20.15
C TRP A 93 7.74 -2.99 -20.43
N ILE A 94 7.53 -4.29 -20.69
CA ILE A 94 8.61 -5.19 -21.07
C ILE A 94 9.27 -4.74 -22.39
N ALA A 95 8.46 -4.38 -23.39
CA ALA A 95 8.97 -4.00 -24.71
C ALA A 95 9.65 -2.62 -24.73
N GLU A 96 9.11 -1.64 -23.99
CA GLU A 96 9.57 -0.25 -24.08
C GLU A 96 10.56 0.14 -22.98
N VAL A 97 10.61 -0.59 -21.86
CA VAL A 97 11.43 -0.24 -20.70
C VAL A 97 12.47 -1.30 -20.35
N LEU A 98 12.09 -2.57 -20.32
CA LEU A 98 13.04 -3.64 -19.98
C LEU A 98 13.92 -4.07 -21.16
N ASN A 99 13.36 -4.12 -22.35
CA ASN A 99 14.05 -4.55 -23.57
C ASN A 99 13.86 -3.50 -24.68
N PRO A 100 14.35 -2.25 -24.47
CA PRO A 100 14.19 -1.17 -25.44
C PRO A 100 14.98 -1.41 -26.74
#